data_64470a0b1a8143f6c79d6537501543b0
#
_entry.id   64470a0b1a8143f6c79d6537501543b0
#
_cell.length_a   1.000
_cell.length_b   1.000
_cell.length_c   1.000
_cell.angle_alpha   90.00
_cell.angle_beta   90.00
_cell.angle_gamma   90.00
#
_symmetry.space_group_name_H-M   'P 1'
#
loop_
_entity.id
_entity.type
_entity.pdbx_description
1 polymer ?
#
loop_
_entity_poly.entity_id
_entity_poly.type
_entity_poly.pdbx_seq_one_letter_code
_entity_poly.pdbx_strand_id
1 'polypeptide(L)'
;MENKTLMTDFYELTMAQTYFNEGKKDEVVYFDVFFRKNPFEGGYTMSGGLQETIEYIKNFKYGEEEIAYLRSLGLFNDEFLNYLKDLKFTGDIYAVPDGTAVFPNEPVLKVKCDVITAQLLETALLTNFNHGSLVTTAAKRITSEANDNGRKIPVMEFGARRGRGIGSVIEASKHAYVGGCSGTSNPL
;
A
#
# COMPACT_ATOMS: atom_id res chain seq x y z
N MET A 1 -15.41 8.53 2.56
CA MET A 1 -14.02 8.37 2.06
C MET A 1 -14.15 8.15 0.56
N GLU A 2 -13.39 8.87 -0.24
CA GLU A 2 -13.41 8.72 -1.70
C GLU A 2 -13.00 7.29 -2.09
N ASN A 3 -13.72 6.68 -3.04
CA ASN A 3 -13.39 5.35 -3.53
C ASN A 3 -12.10 5.42 -4.36
N LYS A 4 -11.09 4.66 -3.97
CA LYS A 4 -9.76 4.66 -4.61
C LYS A 4 -9.51 3.40 -5.45
N THR A 5 -10.51 2.56 -5.68
CA THR A 5 -10.33 1.26 -6.34
C THR A 5 -9.80 1.36 -7.78
N LEU A 6 -10.08 2.49 -8.47
CA LEU A 6 -9.50 2.77 -9.78
C LEU A 6 -8.08 3.34 -9.75
N MET A 7 -7.48 3.52 -8.57
CA MET A 7 -6.07 3.90 -8.41
C MET A 7 -5.18 2.66 -8.59
N THR A 8 -5.17 2.15 -9.82
CA THR A 8 -4.41 0.94 -10.21
C THR A 8 -3.76 1.15 -11.57
N ASP A 9 -2.72 0.41 -11.87
CA ASP A 9 -2.13 0.41 -13.19
C ASP A 9 -3.12 -0.22 -14.19
N PHE A 10 -3.29 0.42 -15.34
CA PHE A 10 -4.34 0.04 -16.28
C PHE A 10 -4.22 -1.40 -16.79
N TYR A 11 -2.99 -1.90 -16.92
CA TYR A 11 -2.74 -3.28 -17.37
C TYR A 11 -3.32 -4.32 -16.41
N GLU A 12 -3.45 -4.01 -15.12
CA GLU A 12 -4.04 -4.91 -14.13
C GLU A 12 -5.50 -5.21 -14.43
N LEU A 13 -6.26 -4.20 -14.87
CA LEU A 13 -7.65 -4.38 -15.29
C LEU A 13 -7.77 -5.24 -16.57
N THR A 14 -6.88 -5.04 -17.54
CA THR A 14 -6.89 -5.82 -18.77
C THR A 14 -6.43 -7.27 -18.53
N MET A 15 -5.46 -7.49 -17.66
CA MET A 15 -5.05 -8.83 -17.20
C MET A 15 -6.18 -9.51 -16.43
N ALA A 16 -6.84 -8.79 -15.50
CA ALA A 16 -7.98 -9.31 -14.75
C ALA A 16 -9.12 -9.78 -15.68
N GLN A 17 -9.44 -8.99 -16.73
CA GLN A 17 -10.42 -9.43 -17.74
C GLN A 17 -9.95 -10.68 -18.50
N THR A 18 -8.65 -10.79 -18.80
CA THR A 18 -8.10 -11.98 -19.46
C THR A 18 -8.27 -13.20 -18.57
N TYR A 19 -7.92 -13.11 -17.27
CA TYR A 19 -8.13 -14.20 -16.33
C TYR A 19 -9.62 -14.59 -16.20
N PHE A 20 -10.51 -13.60 -16.18
CA PHE A 20 -11.94 -13.84 -16.14
C PHE A 20 -12.42 -14.60 -17.38
N ASN A 21 -12.04 -14.17 -18.58
CA ASN A 21 -12.41 -14.80 -19.85
C ASN A 21 -11.87 -16.22 -19.99
N GLU A 22 -10.70 -16.51 -19.42
CA GLU A 22 -10.05 -17.82 -19.39
C GLU A 22 -10.63 -18.73 -18.26
N GLY A 23 -11.64 -18.27 -17.51
CA GLY A 23 -12.27 -19.05 -16.45
C GLY A 23 -11.42 -19.23 -15.19
N LYS A 24 -10.40 -18.39 -14.97
CA LYS A 24 -9.43 -18.50 -13.87
C LYS A 24 -9.84 -17.75 -12.60
N LYS A 25 -11.02 -17.18 -12.56
CA LYS A 25 -11.49 -16.32 -11.45
C LYS A 25 -11.45 -16.99 -10.06
N ASP A 26 -11.47 -18.31 -10.00
CA ASP A 26 -11.45 -19.07 -8.75
C ASP A 26 -10.06 -19.65 -8.42
N GLU A 27 -9.03 -19.38 -9.26
CA GLU A 27 -7.64 -19.81 -8.98
C GLU A 27 -7.07 -19.05 -7.80
N VAL A 28 -6.66 -19.77 -6.74
CA VAL A 28 -6.01 -19.18 -5.57
C VAL A 28 -4.51 -18.98 -5.82
N VAL A 29 -4.05 -17.76 -5.58
CA VAL A 29 -2.65 -17.38 -5.74
C VAL A 29 -2.08 -16.77 -4.46
N TYR A 30 -0.75 -16.66 -4.42
CA TYR A 30 0.00 -15.95 -3.38
C TYR A 30 0.80 -14.83 -4.03
N PHE A 31 0.53 -13.59 -3.62
CA PHE A 31 1.31 -12.43 -4.04
C PHE A 31 2.14 -11.93 -2.86
N ASP A 32 3.42 -11.71 -3.10
CA ASP A 32 4.37 -11.21 -2.11
C ASP A 32 4.79 -9.78 -2.41
N VAL A 33 4.67 -8.90 -1.41
CA VAL A 33 5.26 -7.55 -1.43
C VAL A 33 6.63 -7.62 -0.76
N PHE A 34 7.67 -7.15 -1.43
CA PHE A 34 9.03 -7.13 -0.90
C PHE A 34 9.84 -5.96 -1.48
N PHE A 35 10.93 -5.58 -0.83
CA PHE A 35 11.85 -4.57 -1.31
C PHE A 35 13.03 -5.21 -2.06
N ARG A 36 13.34 -4.70 -3.25
CA ARG A 36 14.50 -5.18 -4.03
C ARG A 36 15.81 -4.61 -3.50
N LYS A 37 15.77 -3.41 -2.89
CA LYS A 37 16.93 -2.71 -2.33
C LYS A 37 16.49 -1.91 -1.11
N ASN A 38 17.40 -1.74 -0.17
CA ASN A 38 17.18 -0.81 0.94
C ASN A 38 17.20 0.65 0.44
N PRO A 39 16.36 1.53 0.99
CA PRO A 39 16.39 2.94 0.67
C PRO A 39 17.64 3.61 1.27
N PHE A 40 18.02 4.76 0.69
CA PHE A 40 19.07 5.65 1.19
C PHE A 40 20.45 4.97 1.36
N GLU A 41 20.76 3.96 0.55
CA GLU A 41 21.99 3.16 0.65
C GLU A 41 22.23 2.58 2.05
N GLY A 42 21.14 2.32 2.78
CA GLY A 42 21.17 1.81 4.16
C GLY A 42 21.26 0.30 4.26
N GLY A 43 21.48 -0.21 5.46
CA GLY A 43 21.57 -1.64 5.75
C GLY A 43 20.20 -2.33 5.96
N TYR A 44 19.11 -1.58 6.08
CA TYR A 44 17.75 -2.11 6.33
C TYR A 44 16.67 -1.17 5.82
N THR A 45 15.45 -1.68 5.74
CA THR A 45 14.20 -0.93 5.53
C THR A 45 13.30 -1.13 6.76
N MET A 46 12.70 -0.06 7.27
CA MET A 46 11.64 -0.20 8.27
C MET A 46 10.31 -0.39 7.54
N SER A 47 9.58 -1.47 7.83
CA SER A 47 8.23 -1.70 7.29
C SER A 47 7.28 -0.58 7.71
N GLY A 48 6.43 -0.14 6.79
CA GLY A 48 5.38 0.87 7.01
C GLY A 48 4.36 0.81 5.90
N GLY A 49 3.09 1.15 6.19
CA GLY A 49 1.99 1.15 5.22
C GLY A 49 0.99 0.01 5.39
N LEU A 50 1.13 -0.82 6.42
CA LEU A 50 0.20 -1.91 6.69
C LEU A 50 -1.21 -1.40 7.03
N GLN A 51 -1.31 -0.34 7.84
CA GLN A 51 -2.61 0.23 8.22
C GLN A 51 -3.38 0.74 6.99
N GLU A 52 -2.73 1.52 6.14
CA GLU A 52 -3.31 2.06 4.90
C GLU A 52 -3.72 0.95 3.94
N THR A 53 -2.92 -0.11 3.87
CA THR A 53 -3.21 -1.32 3.08
C THR A 53 -4.46 -2.04 3.59
N ILE A 54 -4.59 -2.25 4.89
CA ILE A 54 -5.77 -2.88 5.49
C ILE A 54 -7.02 -2.03 5.24
N GLU A 55 -6.92 -0.70 5.40
CA GLU A 55 -8.03 0.23 5.14
C GLU A 55 -8.44 0.22 3.66
N TYR A 56 -7.47 0.19 2.74
CA TYR A 56 -7.75 0.07 1.31
C TYR A 56 -8.51 -1.22 1.00
N ILE A 57 -8.03 -2.37 1.47
CA ILE A 57 -8.65 -3.68 1.20
C ILE A 57 -10.05 -3.77 1.79
N LYS A 58 -10.28 -3.25 3.00
CA LYS A 58 -11.63 -3.20 3.62
C LYS A 58 -12.63 -2.37 2.81
N ASN A 59 -12.15 -1.36 2.09
CA ASN A 59 -12.98 -0.47 1.27
C ASN A 59 -12.93 -0.83 -0.23
N PHE A 60 -12.21 -1.87 -0.61
CA PHE A 60 -12.06 -2.31 -1.99
C PHE A 60 -13.40 -2.76 -2.57
N LYS A 61 -13.89 -2.01 -3.57
CA LYS A 61 -15.15 -2.30 -4.27
C LYS A 61 -15.26 -1.50 -5.56
N TYR A 62 -15.94 -2.05 -6.54
CA TYR A 62 -16.35 -1.34 -7.76
C TYR A 62 -17.81 -0.92 -7.63
N GLY A 63 -18.08 0.37 -7.37
CA GLY A 63 -19.42 0.94 -7.34
C GLY A 63 -19.94 1.30 -8.74
N GLU A 64 -21.14 1.86 -8.79
CA GLU A 64 -21.78 2.22 -10.06
C GLU A 64 -20.96 3.25 -10.87
N GLU A 65 -20.28 4.19 -10.19
CA GLU A 65 -19.46 5.22 -10.85
C GLU A 65 -18.23 4.61 -11.50
N GLU A 66 -17.51 3.74 -10.80
CA GLU A 66 -16.34 3.02 -11.31
C GLU A 66 -16.71 2.14 -12.51
N ILE A 67 -17.81 1.41 -12.42
CA ILE A 67 -18.29 0.55 -13.50
C ILE A 67 -18.74 1.38 -14.71
N ALA A 68 -19.44 2.50 -14.50
CA ALA A 68 -19.85 3.40 -15.59
C ALA A 68 -18.62 3.98 -16.31
N TYR A 69 -17.59 4.37 -15.55
CA TYR A 69 -16.33 4.83 -16.13
C TYR A 69 -15.66 3.75 -16.96
N LEU A 70 -15.47 2.53 -16.41
CA LEU A 70 -14.83 1.43 -17.13
C LEU A 70 -15.60 1.05 -18.39
N ARG A 71 -16.95 1.06 -18.35
CA ARG A 71 -17.80 0.83 -19.51
C ARG A 71 -17.59 1.88 -20.58
N SER A 72 -17.43 3.16 -20.23
CA SER A 72 -17.22 4.26 -21.16
C SER A 72 -15.93 4.15 -21.98
N LEU A 73 -14.95 3.37 -21.48
CA LEU A 73 -13.70 3.13 -22.20
C LEU A 73 -13.87 2.19 -23.41
N GLY A 74 -14.96 1.38 -23.45
CA GLY A 74 -15.23 0.44 -24.54
C GLY A 74 -14.23 -0.72 -24.66
N LEU A 75 -13.48 -1.03 -23.60
CA LEU A 75 -12.42 -2.05 -23.60
C LEU A 75 -12.80 -3.31 -22.81
N PHE A 76 -13.81 -3.22 -21.96
CA PHE A 76 -14.24 -4.29 -21.07
C PHE A 76 -15.61 -4.84 -21.46
N ASN A 77 -15.76 -6.15 -21.46
CA ASN A 77 -17.05 -6.78 -21.75
C ASN A 77 -18.01 -6.67 -20.54
N ASP A 78 -19.30 -6.74 -20.81
CA ASP A 78 -20.35 -6.56 -19.79
C ASP A 78 -20.34 -7.64 -18.73
N GLU A 79 -19.97 -8.87 -19.07
CA GLU A 79 -19.85 -9.99 -18.13
C GLU A 79 -18.78 -9.72 -17.07
N PHE A 80 -17.60 -9.23 -17.49
CA PHE A 80 -16.51 -8.85 -16.60
C PHE A 80 -16.91 -7.65 -15.73
N LEU A 81 -17.52 -6.60 -16.32
CA LEU A 81 -18.00 -5.44 -15.57
C LEU A 81 -19.04 -5.80 -14.51
N ASN A 82 -19.94 -6.75 -14.80
CA ASN A 82 -20.90 -7.27 -13.83
C ASN A 82 -20.22 -8.09 -12.74
N TYR A 83 -19.21 -8.88 -13.07
CA TYR A 83 -18.40 -9.59 -12.08
C TYR A 83 -17.70 -8.63 -11.11
N LEU A 84 -17.12 -7.52 -11.61
CA LEU A 84 -16.45 -6.53 -10.76
C LEU A 84 -17.39 -5.86 -9.74
N LYS A 85 -18.69 -5.69 -10.04
CA LYS A 85 -19.66 -5.11 -9.09
C LYS A 85 -19.78 -5.94 -7.80
N ASP A 86 -19.69 -7.24 -7.92
CA ASP A 86 -19.85 -8.18 -6.80
C ASP A 86 -18.51 -8.57 -6.16
N LEU A 87 -17.40 -8.13 -6.78
CA LEU A 87 -16.05 -8.46 -6.32
C LEU A 87 -15.77 -7.88 -4.94
N LYS A 88 -15.31 -8.75 -4.04
CA LYS A 88 -14.88 -8.41 -2.69
C LYS A 88 -13.64 -9.20 -2.35
N PHE A 89 -12.78 -8.63 -1.56
CA PHE A 89 -11.66 -9.38 -1.02
C PHE A 89 -12.16 -10.53 -0.12
N THR A 90 -11.82 -11.74 -0.51
CA THR A 90 -12.07 -12.97 0.26
C THR A 90 -10.77 -13.76 0.30
N GLY A 91 -9.99 -13.56 1.36
CA GLY A 91 -8.68 -14.21 1.44
C GLY A 91 -7.96 -13.91 2.74
N ASP A 92 -6.69 -14.29 2.78
CA ASP A 92 -5.82 -14.12 3.95
C ASP A 92 -4.70 -13.12 3.64
N ILE A 93 -4.34 -12.33 4.65
CA ILE A 93 -3.19 -11.42 4.61
C ILE A 93 -2.26 -11.79 5.75
N TYR A 94 -0.98 -11.98 5.43
CA TYR A 94 0.10 -12.16 6.37
C TYR A 94 1.06 -11.00 6.18
N ALA A 95 1.40 -10.29 7.26
CA ALA A 95 2.27 -9.12 7.15
C ALA A 95 3.15 -8.97 8.38
N VAL A 96 4.30 -8.35 8.21
CA VAL A 96 5.11 -7.89 9.34
C VAL A 96 4.51 -6.59 9.89
N PRO A 97 4.53 -6.37 11.21
CA PRO A 97 4.06 -5.11 11.80
C PRO A 97 4.85 -3.91 11.29
N ASP A 98 4.17 -2.75 11.18
CA ASP A 98 4.85 -1.49 10.90
C ASP A 98 5.93 -1.21 11.96
N GLY A 99 7.06 -0.65 11.55
CA GLY A 99 8.22 -0.42 12.41
C GLY A 99 9.15 -1.63 12.57
N THR A 100 8.89 -2.75 11.89
CA THR A 100 9.81 -3.91 11.86
C THR A 100 10.94 -3.67 10.84
N ALA A 101 12.17 -3.96 11.22
CA ALA A 101 13.30 -3.94 10.29
C ALA A 101 13.23 -5.17 9.35
N VAL A 102 13.31 -4.93 8.06
CA VAL A 102 13.28 -5.94 7.00
C VAL A 102 14.42 -5.75 6.02
N PHE A 103 14.74 -6.78 5.25
CA PHE A 103 15.86 -6.79 4.32
C PHE A 103 15.41 -7.06 2.88
N PRO A 104 16.25 -6.76 1.88
CA PRO A 104 15.90 -7.00 0.48
C PRO A 104 15.47 -8.45 0.21
N ASN A 105 14.42 -8.59 -0.62
CA ASN A 105 13.84 -9.86 -1.05
C ASN A 105 13.14 -10.67 0.06
N GLU A 106 12.96 -10.10 1.24
CA GLU A 106 12.10 -10.68 2.30
C GLU A 106 10.66 -10.19 2.12
N PRO A 107 9.65 -11.08 2.07
CA PRO A 107 8.25 -10.66 2.00
C PRO A 107 7.84 -9.86 3.24
N VAL A 108 7.35 -8.64 3.03
CA VAL A 108 6.79 -7.78 4.10
C VAL A 108 5.29 -7.98 4.23
N LEU A 109 4.63 -8.39 3.15
CA LEU A 109 3.23 -8.76 3.11
C LEU A 109 3.04 -9.87 2.09
N LYS A 110 2.18 -10.82 2.42
CA LYS A 110 1.72 -11.87 1.55
C LYS A 110 0.19 -11.84 1.50
N VAL A 111 -0.37 -11.80 0.29
CA VAL A 111 -1.81 -11.92 0.04
C VAL A 111 -2.08 -13.29 -0.55
N LYS A 112 -3.07 -13.99 0.01
CA LYS A 112 -3.61 -15.24 -0.52
C LYS A 112 -5.08 -15.01 -0.86
N CYS A 113 -5.42 -14.96 -2.13
CA CYS A 113 -6.80 -14.81 -2.61
C CYS A 113 -6.92 -15.31 -4.05
N ASP A 114 -8.08 -15.10 -4.69
CA ASP A 114 -8.22 -15.37 -6.12
C ASP A 114 -7.31 -14.45 -6.96
N VAL A 115 -6.92 -14.94 -8.15
CA VAL A 115 -5.93 -14.28 -9.01
C VAL A 115 -6.39 -12.89 -9.49
N ILE A 116 -7.70 -12.70 -9.73
CA ILE A 116 -8.24 -11.43 -10.21
C ILE A 116 -8.15 -10.37 -9.09
N THR A 117 -8.58 -10.73 -7.88
CA THR A 117 -8.47 -9.85 -6.72
C THR A 117 -7.00 -9.52 -6.41
N ALA A 118 -6.11 -10.52 -6.40
CA ALA A 118 -4.68 -10.30 -6.17
C ALA A 118 -4.08 -9.31 -7.17
N GLN A 119 -4.38 -9.47 -8.46
CA GLN A 119 -3.92 -8.59 -9.53
C GLN A 119 -4.40 -7.15 -9.33
N LEU A 120 -5.68 -6.95 -9.03
CA LEU A 120 -6.26 -5.62 -8.87
C LEU A 120 -5.84 -4.90 -7.59
N LEU A 121 -5.27 -5.60 -6.62
CA LEU A 121 -4.72 -5.01 -5.40
C LEU A 121 -3.26 -4.56 -5.55
N GLU A 122 -2.51 -5.07 -6.51
CA GLU A 122 -1.06 -4.94 -6.61
C GLU A 122 -0.56 -3.49 -6.48
N THR A 123 -1.03 -2.58 -7.32
CA THR A 123 -0.57 -1.18 -7.30
C THR A 123 -0.77 -0.51 -5.95
N ALA A 124 -1.93 -0.70 -5.33
CA ALA A 124 -2.23 -0.06 -4.04
C ALA A 124 -1.36 -0.60 -2.91
N LEU A 125 -1.13 -1.93 -2.88
CA LEU A 125 -0.26 -2.57 -1.90
C LEU A 125 1.17 -2.04 -2.01
N LEU A 126 1.71 -2.02 -3.22
CA LEU A 126 3.08 -1.53 -3.48
C LEU A 126 3.21 -0.05 -3.13
N THR A 127 2.24 0.78 -3.50
CA THR A 127 2.27 2.23 -3.24
C THR A 127 2.24 2.53 -1.74
N ASN A 128 1.36 1.89 -0.97
CA ASN A 128 1.24 2.09 0.47
C ASN A 128 2.53 1.68 1.19
N PHE A 129 3.03 0.47 0.92
CA PHE A 129 4.26 -0.02 1.55
C PHE A 129 5.49 0.78 1.13
N ASN A 130 5.59 1.22 -0.13
CA ASN A 130 6.71 2.02 -0.59
C ASN A 130 6.75 3.37 0.14
N HIS A 131 5.65 4.11 0.16
CA HIS A 131 5.58 5.42 0.83
C HIS A 131 5.82 5.30 2.34
N GLY A 132 5.07 4.42 3.00
CA GLY A 132 5.16 4.23 4.45
C GLY A 132 6.56 3.81 4.89
N SER A 133 7.15 2.83 4.20
CA SER A 133 8.48 2.33 4.55
C SER A 133 9.60 3.35 4.30
N LEU A 134 9.51 4.15 3.23
CA LEU A 134 10.49 5.21 2.99
C LEU A 134 10.49 6.24 4.12
N VAL A 135 9.31 6.70 4.54
CA VAL A 135 9.20 7.69 5.62
C VAL A 135 9.61 7.10 6.96
N THR A 136 9.13 5.89 7.29
CA THR A 136 9.48 5.20 8.55
C THR A 136 10.98 4.95 8.64
N THR A 137 11.62 4.52 7.53
CA THR A 137 13.08 4.29 7.50
C THR A 137 13.86 5.57 7.69
N ALA A 138 13.48 6.65 7.00
CA ALA A 138 14.15 7.94 7.14
C ALA A 138 14.04 8.47 8.59
N ALA A 139 12.83 8.44 9.15
CA ALA A 139 12.59 8.84 10.53
C ALA A 139 13.40 7.98 11.53
N LYS A 140 13.39 6.65 11.35
CA LYS A 140 14.13 5.72 12.22
C LYS A 140 15.62 6.00 12.22
N ARG A 141 16.22 6.26 11.07
CA ARG A 141 17.67 6.59 10.98
C ARG A 141 17.99 7.87 11.74
N ILE A 142 17.17 8.92 11.58
CA ILE A 142 17.38 10.19 12.27
C ILE A 142 17.19 10.02 13.79
N THR A 143 16.12 9.35 14.21
CA THR A 143 15.80 9.17 15.63
C THR A 143 16.81 8.25 16.33
N SER A 144 17.33 7.24 15.63
CA SER A 144 18.38 6.37 16.18
C SER A 144 19.67 7.15 16.42
N GLU A 145 20.12 7.97 15.45
CA GLU A 145 21.31 8.80 15.58
C GLU A 145 21.14 9.87 16.67
N ALA A 146 19.97 10.50 16.76
CA ALA A 146 19.67 11.48 17.80
C ALA A 146 19.71 10.88 19.21
N ASN A 147 19.42 9.58 19.35
CA ASN A 147 19.34 8.87 20.61
C ASN A 147 20.50 7.90 20.84
N ASP A 148 21.57 8.02 20.07
CA ASP A 148 22.78 7.23 20.27
C ASP A 148 23.54 7.62 21.54
N ASN A 149 24.34 6.70 22.10
CA ASN A 149 25.17 6.90 23.28
C ASN A 149 24.42 7.39 24.53
N GLY A 150 23.18 6.90 24.74
CA GLY A 150 22.35 7.21 25.91
C GLY A 150 21.66 8.57 25.88
N ARG A 151 21.82 9.34 24.79
CA ARG A 151 21.07 10.58 24.57
C ARG A 151 19.57 10.29 24.42
N LYS A 152 18.73 11.24 24.80
CA LYS A 152 17.26 11.20 24.64
C LYS A 152 16.80 12.51 24.04
N ILE A 153 17.11 12.71 22.76
CA ILE A 153 16.77 13.94 22.03
C ILE A 153 15.47 13.72 21.29
N PRO A 154 14.38 14.47 21.61
CA PRO A 154 13.13 14.36 20.87
C PRO A 154 13.33 14.86 19.43
N VAL A 155 12.88 14.06 18.47
CA VAL A 155 12.86 14.42 17.05
C VAL A 155 11.44 14.75 16.65
N MET A 156 11.24 15.91 16.03
CA MET A 156 9.93 16.39 15.58
C MET A 156 9.84 16.37 14.06
N GLU A 157 8.76 15.84 13.51
CA GLU A 157 8.43 15.88 12.09
C GLU A 157 7.85 17.28 11.73
N PHE A 158 8.51 18.05 10.88
CA PHE A 158 8.09 19.39 10.43
C PHE A 158 8.06 19.50 8.90
N GLY A 159 7.82 18.40 8.21
CA GLY A 159 7.85 18.30 6.75
C GLY A 159 6.55 18.67 6.03
N ALA A 160 5.46 18.96 6.74
CA ALA A 160 4.12 19.10 6.15
C ALA A 160 4.08 19.98 4.89
N ARG A 161 4.66 21.19 4.92
CA ARG A 161 4.69 22.12 3.77
C ARG A 161 5.56 21.66 2.59
N ARG A 162 6.32 20.56 2.73
CA ARG A 162 7.19 19.97 1.70
C ARG A 162 6.66 18.65 1.16
N GLY A 163 5.49 18.22 1.64
CA GLY A 163 4.85 16.97 1.21
C GLY A 163 4.28 17.07 -0.21
N ARG A 164 4.04 15.94 -0.81
CA ARG A 164 3.51 15.78 -2.17
C ARG A 164 1.99 15.69 -2.21
N GLY A 165 1.31 16.61 -1.54
CA GLY A 165 -0.14 16.64 -1.41
C GLY A 165 -0.60 16.35 0.02
N ILE A 166 -1.84 16.77 0.35
CA ILE A 166 -2.37 16.73 1.73
C ILE A 166 -2.42 15.30 2.28
N GLY A 167 -2.89 14.33 1.47
CA GLY A 167 -2.98 12.94 1.91
C GLY A 167 -1.61 12.36 2.29
N SER A 168 -0.59 12.57 1.44
CA SER A 168 0.76 12.07 1.72
C SER A 168 1.41 12.72 2.94
N VAL A 169 1.02 13.96 3.28
CA VAL A 169 1.52 14.66 4.48
C VAL A 169 0.98 14.02 5.76
N ILE A 170 -0.31 13.70 5.79
CA ILE A 170 -0.93 13.04 6.95
C ILE A 170 -0.31 11.66 7.17
N GLU A 171 -0.20 10.87 6.10
CA GLU A 171 0.43 9.55 6.14
C GLU A 171 1.90 9.64 6.58
N ALA A 172 2.67 10.60 6.03
CA ALA A 172 4.06 10.83 6.41
C ALA A 172 4.22 11.15 7.90
N SER A 173 3.31 11.92 8.49
CA SER A 173 3.35 12.23 9.93
C SER A 173 3.15 10.98 10.79
N LYS A 174 2.22 10.10 10.40
CA LYS A 174 2.00 8.80 11.07
C LYS A 174 3.25 7.90 10.98
N HIS A 175 3.80 7.77 9.77
CA HIS A 175 4.98 6.93 9.55
C HIS A 175 6.25 7.48 10.20
N ALA A 176 6.40 8.81 10.31
CA ALA A 176 7.46 9.42 11.09
C ALA A 176 7.36 9.07 12.58
N TYR A 177 6.13 9.05 13.13
CA TYR A 177 5.89 8.60 14.51
C TYR A 177 6.28 7.12 14.69
N VAL A 178 5.87 6.23 13.77
CA VAL A 178 6.29 4.81 13.77
C VAL A 178 7.82 4.70 13.74
N GLY A 179 8.50 5.57 12.98
CA GLY A 179 9.97 5.66 12.92
C GLY A 179 10.63 6.25 14.16
N GLY A 180 9.84 6.65 15.19
CA GLY A 180 10.32 7.11 16.48
C GLY A 180 10.35 8.62 16.68
N CYS A 181 9.75 9.41 15.77
CA CYS A 181 9.55 10.83 16.03
C CYS A 181 8.61 11.05 17.23
N SER A 182 8.94 12.04 18.04
CA SER A 182 8.17 12.35 19.27
C SER A 182 6.89 13.12 19.00
N GLY A 183 6.74 13.67 17.82
CA GLY A 183 5.56 14.43 17.41
C GLY A 183 5.73 15.04 16.02
N THR A 184 4.70 15.73 15.57
CA THR A 184 4.64 16.45 14.29
C THR A 184 4.11 17.87 14.48
N SER A 185 4.40 18.76 13.53
CA SER A 185 3.75 20.08 13.46
C SER A 185 2.35 20.01 12.83
N ASN A 186 1.94 18.85 12.35
CA ASN A 186 0.63 18.62 11.76
C ASN A 186 -0.39 18.34 12.88
N PRO A 187 -1.47 19.13 13.01
CA PRO A 187 -2.46 18.96 14.08
C PRO A 187 -3.50 17.85 13.82
N LEU A 188 -3.44 17.18 12.66
CA LEU A 188 -4.38 16.13 12.25
C LEU A 188 -3.91 14.74 12.65
#